data_8e54562e2608249e32900a6a909f1304
#
_entry.id   8e54562e2608249e32900a6a909f1304
#
_cell.length_a   1.000
_cell.length_b   1.000
_cell.length_c   1.000
_cell.angle_alpha   90.00
_cell.angle_beta   90.00
_cell.angle_gamma   90.00
#
_symmetry.space_group_name_H-M   'P 1'
#
loop_
_entity.id
_entity.type
_entity.pdbx_description
1 polymer ?
#
loop_
_entity_poly.entity_id
_entity_poly.type
_entity_poly.pdbx_seq_one_letter_code
_entity_poly.pdbx_strand_id
1 'polypeptide(L)'
;KSFILGKSAAGDIICLIKGLGFFVYNDSEDEFNPINTDFASHIKDYSVSDSDRMLFLLNNGNTVHLTYNLLVNGGKQSDLRTVDIQTPVDKIFLSKDRFILNKDNKLFLLNPDFTVSQYIELDSNKPVSQVILAENKMYVSFIEGGCIHYDLKKNTFTYLNELSSQLSVFTLYSGSQNILWIGTDGQGLIQLYHYDSLFETIHTSHPVRCFCEDEDGNILIGTKGSGIKLLNPATKELTDYLNESKGLISNSVYALRRNKANDIFIGTEGTGINILNAATGRLEKLEIPDKYPPFKAVYNIYFTNNDSLLWVGTSGYGLIKINISREQGRYHVKGFRQYNSSDKNISLNNDVVYAITSDP
;
A
#
# COMPACT_ATOMS: atom_id res chain seq x y z
N LYS A 1 -19.52 32.86 15.62
CA LYS A 1 -20.41 31.70 15.77
C LYS A 1 -19.63 30.45 15.37
N SER A 2 -19.64 29.40 16.18
CA SER A 2 -19.05 28.13 15.82
C SER A 2 -20.03 27.31 15.01
N PHE A 3 -19.53 26.58 14.01
CA PHE A 3 -20.31 25.68 13.19
C PHE A 3 -19.59 24.32 13.07
N ILE A 4 -20.36 23.29 12.81
CA ILE A 4 -19.89 21.92 12.59
C ILE A 4 -20.45 21.46 11.24
N LEU A 5 -19.58 20.94 10.38
CA LEU A 5 -19.95 20.42 9.05
C LEU A 5 -19.99 18.89 9.06
N GLY A 6 -20.95 18.33 8.35
CA GLY A 6 -21.08 16.92 8.04
C GLY A 6 -21.45 16.73 6.57
N LYS A 7 -21.31 15.49 6.08
CA LYS A 7 -21.67 15.12 4.71
C LYS A 7 -22.51 13.85 4.73
N SER A 8 -23.65 13.84 4.00
CA SER A 8 -24.50 12.66 3.84
C SER A 8 -23.90 11.66 2.84
N ALA A 9 -24.44 10.45 2.79
CA ALA A 9 -24.10 9.45 1.77
C ALA A 9 -24.39 9.94 0.35
N ALA A 10 -25.45 10.73 0.17
CA ALA A 10 -25.80 11.35 -1.12
C ALA A 10 -24.87 12.51 -1.52
N GLY A 11 -24.03 12.98 -0.59
CA GLY A 11 -23.10 14.08 -0.81
C GLY A 11 -23.58 15.43 -0.28
N ASP A 12 -24.78 15.51 0.30
CA ASP A 12 -25.32 16.76 0.85
C ASP A 12 -24.45 17.28 2.00
N ILE A 13 -24.16 18.56 2.00
CA ILE A 13 -23.42 19.21 3.08
C ILE A 13 -24.41 19.69 4.13
N ILE A 14 -24.21 19.22 5.37
CA ILE A 14 -25.03 19.56 6.53
C ILE A 14 -24.20 20.46 7.43
N CYS A 15 -24.80 21.53 7.93
CA CYS A 15 -24.17 22.44 8.87
C CYS A 15 -25.01 22.58 10.13
N LEU A 16 -24.41 22.34 11.30
CA LEU A 16 -24.97 22.76 12.59
C LEU A 16 -24.34 24.11 12.97
N ILE A 17 -25.14 25.14 13.04
CA ILE A 17 -24.73 26.44 13.55
C ILE A 17 -25.24 26.60 14.98
N LYS A 18 -24.34 26.67 15.95
CA LYS A 18 -24.72 26.78 17.38
C LYS A 18 -25.60 28.00 17.61
N GLY A 19 -26.76 27.74 18.19
CA GLY A 19 -27.78 28.72 18.49
C GLY A 19 -28.73 29.10 17.31
N LEU A 20 -28.54 28.51 16.12
CA LEU A 20 -29.43 28.71 14.96
C LEU A 20 -30.07 27.40 14.49
N GLY A 21 -29.38 26.24 14.57
CA GLY A 21 -29.94 24.96 14.16
C GLY A 21 -29.18 24.30 13.04
N PHE A 22 -29.83 23.32 12.41
CA PHE A 22 -29.29 22.58 11.27
C PHE A 22 -29.66 23.24 9.95
N PHE A 23 -28.76 23.17 9.01
CA PHE A 23 -28.88 23.66 7.64
C PHE A 23 -28.36 22.62 6.68
N VAL A 24 -28.98 22.53 5.49
CA VAL A 24 -28.48 21.74 4.36
C VAL A 24 -28.14 22.68 3.21
N TYR A 25 -27.00 22.44 2.57
CA TYR A 25 -26.56 23.20 1.42
C TYR A 25 -27.34 22.78 0.17
N ASN A 26 -27.85 23.76 -0.55
CA ASN A 26 -28.55 23.60 -1.81
C ASN A 26 -27.66 24.08 -2.95
N ASP A 27 -27.11 23.18 -3.75
CA ASP A 27 -26.24 23.51 -4.88
C ASP A 27 -26.89 24.38 -5.95
N SER A 28 -28.19 24.24 -6.15
CA SER A 28 -28.91 24.99 -7.20
C SER A 28 -29.17 26.49 -6.85
N GLU A 29 -29.21 26.77 -5.57
CA GLU A 29 -29.47 28.12 -5.04
C GLU A 29 -28.20 28.76 -4.46
N ASP A 30 -27.11 27.96 -4.32
CA ASP A 30 -25.86 28.36 -3.67
C ASP A 30 -26.07 28.87 -2.23
N GLU A 31 -27.00 28.26 -1.50
CA GLU A 31 -27.43 28.71 -0.18
C GLU A 31 -27.60 27.54 0.80
N PHE A 32 -27.47 27.84 2.11
CA PHE A 32 -27.81 26.95 3.19
C PHE A 32 -29.26 27.13 3.62
N ASN A 33 -30.10 26.12 3.37
CA ASN A 33 -31.50 26.09 3.75
C ASN A 33 -31.66 25.51 5.17
N PRO A 34 -32.44 26.17 6.04
CA PRO A 34 -32.66 25.72 7.41
C PRO A 34 -33.46 24.41 7.45
N ILE A 35 -33.07 23.49 8.28
CA ILE A 35 -33.83 22.28 8.62
C ILE A 35 -34.59 22.57 9.91
N ASN A 36 -35.92 22.46 9.86
CA ASN A 36 -36.74 22.71 11.02
C ASN A 36 -36.70 21.53 12.02
N THR A 37 -35.97 21.71 13.12
CA THR A 37 -35.87 20.74 14.21
C THR A 37 -36.13 21.40 15.56
N ASP A 38 -36.72 20.69 16.52
CA ASP A 38 -37.03 21.19 17.86
C ASP A 38 -35.95 20.87 18.90
N PHE A 39 -34.85 20.16 18.48
CA PHE A 39 -33.80 19.67 19.38
C PHE A 39 -32.41 20.26 19.12
N ALA A 40 -32.19 21.00 18.06
CA ALA A 40 -30.87 21.48 17.64
C ALA A 40 -30.13 22.30 18.73
N SER A 41 -30.85 23.03 19.57
CA SER A 41 -30.27 23.82 20.68
C SER A 41 -29.60 22.97 21.76
N HIS A 42 -29.94 21.69 21.85
CA HIS A 42 -29.37 20.75 22.84
C HIS A 42 -28.13 20.02 22.32
N ILE A 43 -27.79 20.16 21.03
CA ILE A 43 -26.70 19.45 20.40
C ILE A 43 -25.38 20.19 20.63
N LYS A 44 -24.39 19.50 21.19
CA LYS A 44 -23.01 19.96 21.36
C LYS A 44 -22.17 19.66 20.13
N ASP A 45 -22.37 18.45 19.56
CA ASP A 45 -21.59 17.93 18.42
C ASP A 45 -22.41 16.87 17.68
N TYR A 46 -22.04 16.57 16.42
CA TYR A 46 -22.66 15.49 15.66
C TYR A 46 -21.72 14.92 14.60
N SER A 47 -22.02 13.71 14.15
CA SER A 47 -21.35 13.06 13.01
C SER A 47 -22.36 12.32 12.15
N VAL A 48 -22.10 12.26 10.85
CA VAL A 48 -22.92 11.56 9.85
C VAL A 48 -22.06 10.51 9.18
N SER A 49 -22.51 9.27 9.20
CA SER A 49 -21.82 8.14 8.56
C SER A 49 -22.15 8.03 7.07
N ASP A 50 -21.33 7.30 6.32
CA ASP A 50 -21.54 7.02 4.89
C ASP A 50 -22.83 6.22 4.62
N SER A 51 -23.43 5.62 5.66
CA SER A 51 -24.73 4.94 5.60
C SER A 51 -25.90 5.80 6.14
N ASP A 52 -25.76 7.13 6.13
CA ASP A 52 -26.75 8.10 6.57
C ASP A 52 -27.24 7.93 8.03
N ARG A 53 -26.45 7.29 8.86
CA ARG A 53 -26.68 7.23 10.31
C ARG A 53 -26.07 8.46 10.95
N MET A 54 -26.82 9.13 11.79
CA MET A 54 -26.39 10.32 12.52
C MET A 54 -26.29 10.02 14.02
N LEU A 55 -25.20 10.45 14.62
CA LEU A 55 -25.00 10.43 16.06
C LEU A 55 -24.80 11.84 16.57
N PHE A 56 -25.50 12.17 17.61
CA PHE A 56 -25.47 13.48 18.25
C PHE A 56 -24.96 13.35 19.68
N LEU A 57 -24.10 14.26 20.05
CA LEU A 57 -23.66 14.50 21.42
C LEU A 57 -24.44 15.67 22.01
N LEU A 58 -25.17 15.43 23.09
CA LEU A 58 -25.96 16.46 23.76
C LEU A 58 -25.08 17.30 24.71
N ASN A 59 -25.57 18.47 25.08
CA ASN A 59 -24.86 19.34 26.03
C ASN A 59 -24.65 18.72 27.42
N ASN A 60 -25.49 17.77 27.83
CA ASN A 60 -25.37 17.02 29.09
C ASN A 60 -24.44 15.80 28.99
N GLY A 61 -23.82 15.57 27.83
CA GLY A 61 -22.94 14.43 27.56
C GLY A 61 -23.63 13.14 27.15
N ASN A 62 -24.97 13.09 27.10
CA ASN A 62 -25.69 11.96 26.54
C ASN A 62 -25.55 11.89 25.02
N THR A 63 -25.69 10.70 24.45
CA THR A 63 -25.66 10.48 23.00
C THR A 63 -27.00 9.93 22.52
N VAL A 64 -27.46 10.49 21.40
CA VAL A 64 -28.67 10.06 20.72
C VAL A 64 -28.42 9.91 19.23
N HIS A 65 -29.21 9.10 18.56
CA HIS A 65 -29.07 8.88 17.12
C HIS A 65 -30.38 9.06 16.36
N LEU A 66 -30.22 9.33 15.06
CA LEU A 66 -31.29 9.52 14.09
C LEU A 66 -30.75 9.15 12.70
N THR A 67 -31.61 8.94 11.72
CA THR A 67 -31.19 8.84 10.32
C THR A 67 -31.24 10.23 9.66
N TYR A 68 -30.34 10.45 8.67
CA TYR A 68 -30.29 11.68 7.90
C TYR A 68 -31.65 12.02 7.27
N ASN A 69 -32.32 11.02 6.69
CA ASN A 69 -33.63 11.21 6.07
C ASN A 69 -34.68 11.76 7.07
N LEU A 70 -34.69 11.27 8.29
CA LEU A 70 -35.59 11.82 9.32
C LEU A 70 -35.23 13.27 9.67
N LEU A 71 -33.93 13.60 9.76
CA LEU A 71 -33.50 14.96 10.07
C LEU A 71 -34.02 15.95 9.01
N VAL A 72 -33.75 15.70 7.71
CA VAL A 72 -34.12 16.63 6.63
C VAL A 72 -35.60 16.77 6.40
N ASN A 73 -36.40 15.77 6.82
CA ASN A 73 -37.86 15.80 6.78
C ASN A 73 -38.49 16.42 8.05
N GLY A 74 -37.72 17.19 8.81
CA GLY A 74 -38.19 17.88 10.00
C GLY A 74 -38.27 17.00 11.24
N GLY A 75 -37.17 16.27 11.53
CA GLY A 75 -37.06 15.38 12.68
C GLY A 75 -37.36 16.08 14.00
N LYS A 76 -38.11 15.39 14.86
CA LYS A 76 -38.49 15.84 16.19
C LYS A 76 -37.69 15.21 17.29
N GLN A 77 -37.67 15.83 18.45
CA GLN A 77 -37.01 15.26 19.64
C GLN A 77 -37.51 13.84 19.96
N SER A 78 -38.81 13.55 19.69
CA SER A 78 -39.40 12.22 19.87
C SER A 78 -38.83 11.13 18.96
N ASP A 79 -38.17 11.52 17.85
CA ASP A 79 -37.57 10.58 16.88
C ASP A 79 -36.17 10.14 17.31
N LEU A 80 -35.54 10.89 18.21
CA LEU A 80 -34.23 10.57 18.75
C LEU A 80 -34.26 9.28 19.58
N ARG A 81 -33.28 8.42 19.37
CA ARG A 81 -33.06 7.19 20.15
C ARG A 81 -31.79 7.32 20.96
N THR A 82 -31.83 6.99 22.22
CA THR A 82 -30.68 7.04 23.13
C THR A 82 -29.72 5.89 22.81
N VAL A 83 -28.43 6.20 22.78
CA VAL A 83 -27.37 5.17 22.82
C VAL A 83 -27.17 4.76 24.29
N ASP A 84 -27.33 3.47 24.58
CA ASP A 84 -27.26 2.96 25.97
C ASP A 84 -25.78 2.89 26.42
N ILE A 85 -25.31 4.03 26.94
CA ILE A 85 -24.01 4.14 27.61
C ILE A 85 -24.30 4.77 28.99
N GLN A 86 -23.87 4.08 30.03
CA GLN A 86 -24.18 4.48 31.43
C GLN A 86 -23.42 5.73 31.90
N THR A 87 -22.57 6.32 31.06
CA THR A 87 -21.76 7.50 31.42
C THR A 87 -21.86 8.59 30.36
N PRO A 88 -21.93 9.87 30.77
CA PRO A 88 -21.83 11.00 29.81
C PRO A 88 -20.53 10.95 29.06
N VAL A 89 -20.55 11.21 27.75
CA VAL A 89 -19.38 11.23 26.87
C VAL A 89 -18.89 12.65 26.58
N ASP A 90 -17.60 12.78 26.26
CA ASP A 90 -16.96 14.07 26.03
C ASP A 90 -16.89 14.40 24.53
N LYS A 91 -16.65 13.38 23.69
CA LYS A 91 -16.49 13.50 22.23
C LYS A 91 -17.08 12.32 21.49
N ILE A 92 -17.43 12.56 20.23
CA ILE A 92 -17.77 11.56 19.24
C ILE A 92 -16.77 11.61 18.10
N PHE A 93 -16.40 10.44 17.58
CA PHE A 93 -15.58 10.30 16.39
C PHE A 93 -16.27 9.39 15.39
N LEU A 94 -16.00 9.59 14.12
CA LEU A 94 -16.43 8.73 13.03
C LEU A 94 -15.22 8.26 12.23
N SER A 95 -15.11 6.97 12.01
CA SER A 95 -14.07 6.40 11.16
C SER A 95 -14.56 5.12 10.50
N LYS A 96 -14.41 5.02 9.18
CA LYS A 96 -14.85 3.86 8.38
C LYS A 96 -16.30 3.45 8.71
N ASP A 97 -17.20 4.41 8.66
CA ASP A 97 -18.64 4.23 8.94
C ASP A 97 -18.97 3.67 10.36
N ARG A 98 -18.01 3.74 11.30
CA ARG A 98 -18.20 3.35 12.71
C ARG A 98 -18.08 4.56 13.62
N PHE A 99 -19.03 4.70 14.52
CA PHE A 99 -18.99 5.69 15.58
C PHE A 99 -18.16 5.19 16.76
N ILE A 100 -17.39 6.10 17.33
CA ILE A 100 -16.55 5.84 18.50
C ILE A 100 -16.82 6.97 19.49
N LEU A 101 -17.13 6.60 20.71
CA LEU A 101 -17.40 7.54 21.77
C LEU A 101 -16.23 7.59 22.74
N ASN A 102 -15.89 8.78 23.22
CA ASN A 102 -14.81 8.96 24.18
C ASN A 102 -15.33 9.57 25.48
N LYS A 103 -14.93 8.98 26.58
CA LYS A 103 -15.07 9.53 27.93
C LYS A 103 -13.77 9.34 28.68
N ASP A 104 -13.11 10.44 29.06
CA ASP A 104 -11.79 10.41 29.70
C ASP A 104 -10.79 9.54 28.88
N ASN A 105 -10.20 8.51 29.51
CA ASN A 105 -9.35 7.52 28.87
C ASN A 105 -10.10 6.30 28.28
N LYS A 106 -11.42 6.37 28.11
CA LYS A 106 -12.26 5.25 27.67
C LYS A 106 -12.83 5.49 26.28
N LEU A 107 -12.78 4.47 25.45
CA LEU A 107 -13.36 4.47 24.11
C LEU A 107 -14.40 3.38 24.00
N PHE A 108 -15.55 3.72 23.40
CA PHE A 108 -16.65 2.81 23.13
C PHE A 108 -16.86 2.73 21.63
N LEU A 109 -16.62 1.57 21.03
CA LEU A 109 -16.87 1.34 19.61
C LEU A 109 -18.31 0.88 19.43
N LEU A 110 -19.06 1.52 18.54
CA LEU A 110 -20.44 1.17 18.30
C LEU A 110 -20.60 0.23 17.10
N ASN A 111 -21.57 -0.68 17.20
CA ASN A 111 -22.11 -1.43 16.08
C ASN A 111 -22.99 -0.53 15.20
N PRO A 112 -23.37 -1.00 13.99
CA PRO A 112 -24.32 -0.27 13.13
C PRO A 112 -25.68 0.02 13.77
N ASP A 113 -26.13 -0.77 14.74
CA ASP A 113 -27.36 -0.58 15.50
C ASP A 113 -27.20 0.31 16.74
N PHE A 114 -26.04 0.97 16.88
CA PHE A 114 -25.65 1.81 18.01
C PHE A 114 -25.46 1.08 19.34
N THR A 115 -25.44 -0.23 19.39
CA THR A 115 -25.00 -0.97 20.57
C THR A 115 -23.48 -0.91 20.71
N VAL A 116 -22.96 -1.00 21.94
CA VAL A 116 -21.50 -1.03 22.17
C VAL A 116 -20.94 -2.39 21.77
N SER A 117 -20.04 -2.40 20.79
CA SER A 117 -19.36 -3.61 20.33
C SER A 117 -18.10 -3.92 21.12
N GLN A 118 -17.39 -2.89 21.55
CA GLN A 118 -16.12 -3.04 22.27
C GLN A 118 -15.87 -1.83 23.17
N TYR A 119 -15.35 -2.11 24.34
CA TYR A 119 -14.87 -1.13 25.31
C TYR A 119 -13.35 -1.22 25.39
N ILE A 120 -12.68 -0.08 25.33
CA ILE A 120 -11.22 0.00 25.36
C ILE A 120 -10.82 1.07 26.37
N GLU A 121 -10.03 0.69 27.36
CA GLU A 121 -9.43 1.62 28.30
C GLU A 121 -7.99 1.95 27.84
N LEU A 122 -7.74 3.22 27.57
CA LEU A 122 -6.45 3.70 27.07
C LEU A 122 -5.43 3.72 28.21
N ASP A 123 -4.22 3.29 27.94
CA ASP A 123 -3.08 3.43 28.86
C ASP A 123 -2.52 4.87 28.82
N SER A 124 -3.40 5.84 28.94
CA SER A 124 -3.05 7.26 28.95
C SER A 124 -4.21 8.10 29.49
N ASN A 125 -3.90 9.03 30.38
CA ASN A 125 -4.87 10.01 30.88
C ASN A 125 -4.89 11.32 30.08
N LYS A 126 -4.12 11.40 28.98
CA LYS A 126 -4.12 12.57 28.11
C LYS A 126 -5.46 12.69 27.36
N PRO A 127 -5.98 13.91 27.19
CA PRO A 127 -7.20 14.11 26.41
C PRO A 127 -7.04 13.66 24.96
N VAL A 128 -7.98 12.86 24.48
CA VAL A 128 -8.00 12.33 23.11
C VAL A 128 -8.29 13.47 22.13
N SER A 129 -7.44 13.61 21.11
CA SER A 129 -7.62 14.56 20.02
C SER A 129 -8.44 13.94 18.88
N GLN A 130 -7.97 12.83 18.32
CA GLN A 130 -8.63 12.10 17.24
C GLN A 130 -8.53 10.60 17.42
N VAL A 131 -9.49 9.90 16.83
CA VAL A 131 -9.51 8.42 16.74
C VAL A 131 -9.85 8.05 15.31
N ILE A 132 -9.04 7.18 14.71
CA ILE A 132 -9.34 6.59 13.40
C ILE A 132 -9.12 5.08 13.39
N LEU A 133 -9.89 4.40 12.55
CA LEU A 133 -9.76 2.97 12.29
C LEU A 133 -9.02 2.74 10.96
N ALA A 134 -8.02 1.87 10.96
CA ALA A 134 -7.33 1.42 9.78
C ALA A 134 -7.16 -0.09 9.86
N GLU A 135 -7.89 -0.83 9.03
CA GLU A 135 -7.97 -2.29 9.06
C GLU A 135 -8.35 -2.84 10.45
N ASN A 136 -7.43 -3.57 11.09
CA ASN A 136 -7.62 -4.13 12.43
C ASN A 136 -6.97 -3.28 13.53
N LYS A 137 -6.55 -2.07 13.21
CA LYS A 137 -5.89 -1.15 14.16
C LYS A 137 -6.74 0.09 14.38
N MET A 138 -6.72 0.59 15.59
CA MET A 138 -7.27 1.88 15.95
C MET A 138 -6.12 2.80 16.35
N TYR A 139 -6.06 3.96 15.74
CA TYR A 139 -5.06 5.00 16.05
C TYR A 139 -5.70 6.08 16.89
N VAL A 140 -5.05 6.44 17.97
CA VAL A 140 -5.52 7.45 18.92
C VAL A 140 -4.41 8.49 19.09
N SER A 141 -4.70 9.74 18.78
CA SER A 141 -3.83 10.86 19.07
C SER A 141 -4.34 11.66 20.27
N PHE A 142 -3.41 12.33 20.94
CA PHE A 142 -3.69 13.11 22.14
C PHE A 142 -3.42 14.60 21.91
N ILE A 143 -4.20 15.46 22.59
CA ILE A 143 -4.05 16.92 22.51
C ILE A 143 -2.64 17.35 22.99
N GLU A 144 -2.14 16.69 24.04
CA GLU A 144 -0.82 16.99 24.61
C GLU A 144 0.33 16.25 23.93
N GLY A 145 0.08 15.77 22.73
CA GLY A 145 1.07 15.08 21.90
C GLY A 145 1.14 13.57 22.13
N GLY A 146 1.67 12.91 21.10
CA GLY A 146 1.78 11.49 21.00
C GLY A 146 0.63 10.82 20.25
N CYS A 147 0.89 9.62 19.79
CA CYS A 147 -0.06 8.76 19.13
C CYS A 147 0.20 7.31 19.53
N ILE A 148 -0.84 6.56 19.74
CA ILE A 148 -0.80 5.12 20.00
C ILE A 148 -1.62 4.39 18.96
N HIS A 149 -1.31 3.14 18.70
CA HIS A 149 -2.23 2.24 18.04
C HIS A 149 -2.65 1.08 18.95
N TYR A 150 -3.90 0.69 18.81
CA TYR A 150 -4.49 -0.46 19.46
C TYR A 150 -4.83 -1.51 18.42
N ASP A 151 -4.32 -2.73 18.58
CA ASP A 151 -4.67 -3.88 17.74
C ASP A 151 -6.00 -4.48 18.23
N LEU A 152 -7.04 -4.33 17.41
CA LEU A 152 -8.40 -4.78 17.75
C LEU A 152 -8.55 -6.30 17.85
N LYS A 153 -7.62 -7.08 17.26
CA LYS A 153 -7.63 -8.56 17.38
C LYS A 153 -6.84 -9.06 18.57
N LYS A 154 -5.68 -8.44 18.81
CA LYS A 154 -4.76 -8.87 19.88
C LYS A 154 -5.08 -8.22 21.23
N ASN A 155 -5.91 -7.16 21.23
CA ASN A 155 -6.22 -6.33 22.39
C ASN A 155 -4.96 -5.76 23.07
N THR A 156 -4.01 -5.27 22.26
CA THR A 156 -2.74 -4.74 22.75
C THR A 156 -2.48 -3.33 22.24
N PHE A 157 -1.87 -2.50 23.08
CA PHE A 157 -1.40 -1.18 22.73
C PHE A 157 0.05 -1.23 22.24
N THR A 158 0.38 -0.36 21.29
CA THR A 158 1.75 -0.07 20.89
C THR A 158 1.90 1.44 20.76
N TYR A 159 2.90 1.98 21.44
CA TYR A 159 3.29 3.39 21.26
C TYR A 159 4.01 3.54 19.93
N LEU A 160 3.66 4.54 19.16
CA LEU A 160 4.41 4.92 17.99
C LEU A 160 5.63 5.71 18.46
N ASN A 161 6.69 4.99 18.84
CA ASN A 161 7.92 5.57 19.43
C ASN A 161 8.65 6.54 18.49
N GLU A 162 8.40 6.44 17.19
CA GLU A 162 8.89 7.36 16.16
C GLU A 162 8.20 8.74 16.25
N LEU A 163 7.03 8.77 16.86
CA LEU A 163 6.34 10.02 17.21
C LEU A 163 6.64 10.32 18.68
N SER A 164 7.64 11.19 18.90
CA SER A 164 7.99 11.61 20.27
C SER A 164 6.74 12.00 21.06
N SER A 165 6.73 11.72 22.35
CA SER A 165 5.62 12.09 23.25
C SER A 165 5.33 13.60 23.27
N GLN A 166 6.22 14.42 22.69
CA GLN A 166 6.11 15.87 22.55
C GLN A 166 5.54 16.30 21.19
N LEU A 167 5.36 15.37 20.25
CA LEU A 167 4.82 15.69 18.93
C LEU A 167 3.32 15.97 19.04
N SER A 168 2.91 17.22 18.86
CA SER A 168 1.49 17.58 18.81
C SER A 168 0.87 17.10 17.51
N VAL A 169 0.01 16.08 17.59
CA VAL A 169 -0.74 15.53 16.44
C VAL A 169 -2.02 16.32 16.27
N PHE A 170 -2.13 17.04 15.17
CA PHE A 170 -3.29 17.87 14.88
C PHE A 170 -4.39 17.09 14.13
N THR A 171 -4.00 16.23 13.18
CA THR A 171 -4.95 15.44 12.39
C THR A 171 -4.37 14.09 11.97
N LEU A 172 -5.25 13.09 11.91
CA LEU A 172 -4.98 11.74 11.40
C LEU A 172 -5.87 11.47 10.19
N TYR A 173 -5.30 10.85 9.15
CA TYR A 173 -6.04 10.43 7.97
C TYR A 173 -5.55 9.06 7.50
N SER A 174 -6.47 8.08 7.39
CA SER A 174 -6.17 6.76 6.82
C SER A 174 -6.55 6.78 5.34
N GLY A 175 -5.54 6.83 4.48
CA GLY A 175 -5.70 6.77 3.03
C GLY A 175 -5.88 5.34 2.49
N SER A 176 -5.97 5.24 1.17
CA SER A 176 -5.78 3.98 0.45
C SER A 176 -4.35 3.48 0.63
N GLN A 177 -4.10 2.20 0.37
CA GLN A 177 -2.76 1.59 0.45
C GLN A 177 -2.17 1.45 1.88
N ASN A 178 -3.02 1.38 2.91
CA ASN A 178 -2.57 1.21 4.30
C ASN A 178 -1.59 2.28 4.80
N ILE A 179 -1.78 3.51 4.35
CA ILE A 179 -0.97 4.65 4.77
C ILE A 179 -1.76 5.48 5.80
N LEU A 180 -1.15 5.70 6.95
CA LEU A 180 -1.60 6.69 7.92
C LEU A 180 -0.84 8.00 7.69
N TRP A 181 -1.58 9.05 7.41
CA TRP A 181 -1.07 10.40 7.34
C TRP A 181 -1.31 11.11 8.67
N ILE A 182 -0.28 11.73 9.21
CA ILE A 182 -0.29 12.40 10.51
C ILE A 182 0.11 13.85 10.30
N GLY A 183 -0.84 14.74 10.41
CA GLY A 183 -0.59 16.19 10.40
C GLY A 183 -0.20 16.66 11.80
N THR A 184 0.89 17.42 11.90
CA THR A 184 1.45 17.89 13.16
C THR A 184 1.36 19.40 13.30
N ASP A 185 1.35 19.90 14.53
CA ASP A 185 1.46 21.32 14.80
C ASP A 185 2.92 21.76 14.77
N GLY A 186 3.32 22.35 13.64
CA GLY A 186 4.65 22.94 13.43
C GLY A 186 5.76 22.00 12.96
N GLN A 187 5.54 20.67 12.84
CA GLN A 187 6.54 19.73 12.34
C GLN A 187 6.17 19.10 10.98
N GLY A 188 5.14 19.62 10.31
CA GLY A 188 4.73 19.21 8.98
C GLY A 188 3.89 17.94 8.96
N LEU A 189 4.03 17.15 7.90
CA LEU A 189 3.26 15.95 7.60
C LEU A 189 4.14 14.70 7.73
N ILE A 190 3.66 13.72 8.51
CA ILE A 190 4.33 12.43 8.67
C ILE A 190 3.51 11.37 7.94
N GLN A 191 4.17 10.50 7.21
CA GLN A 191 3.59 9.38 6.52
C GLN A 191 4.02 8.09 7.22
N LEU A 192 3.07 7.36 7.79
CA LEU A 192 3.32 6.07 8.43
C LEU A 192 2.72 4.95 7.58
N TYR A 193 3.55 4.01 7.18
CA TYR A 193 3.12 2.84 6.43
C TYR A 193 2.69 1.72 7.39
N HIS A 194 1.48 1.22 7.19
CA HIS A 194 0.98 0.07 7.94
C HIS A 194 1.22 -1.21 7.17
N TYR A 195 2.37 -1.78 7.39
CA TYR A 195 2.58 -3.17 7.06
C TYR A 195 2.49 -3.98 8.34
N ASP A 196 1.66 -5.03 8.35
CA ASP A 196 1.62 -6.01 9.44
C ASP A 196 2.90 -6.85 9.52
N SER A 197 3.79 -6.68 8.57
CA SER A 197 5.14 -7.24 8.60
C SER A 197 6.14 -6.10 8.74
N LEU A 198 6.89 -6.10 9.80
CA LEU A 198 8.21 -5.54 9.84
C LEU A 198 8.92 -5.93 8.54
N PHE A 199 9.62 -4.99 7.90
CA PHE A 199 10.53 -5.35 6.81
C PHE A 199 11.45 -6.43 7.33
N GLU A 200 11.37 -7.61 6.73
CA GLU A 200 12.29 -8.67 7.06
C GLU A 200 13.49 -8.56 6.14
N THR A 201 14.66 -8.44 6.73
CA THR A 201 15.90 -8.39 5.99
C THR A 201 16.44 -9.79 5.81
N ILE A 202 16.51 -10.26 4.57
CA ILE A 202 17.19 -11.50 4.23
C ILE A 202 18.62 -11.14 3.83
N HIS A 203 19.58 -11.53 4.67
CA HIS A 203 20.98 -11.24 4.43
C HIS A 203 21.57 -12.14 3.33
N THR A 204 22.15 -11.51 2.32
CA THR A 204 22.97 -12.17 1.30
C THR A 204 24.43 -11.78 1.47
N SER A 205 25.37 -12.71 1.22
CA SER A 205 26.81 -12.44 1.33
C SER A 205 27.34 -11.51 0.22
N HIS A 206 26.55 -11.29 -0.84
CA HIS A 206 26.93 -10.51 -2.01
C HIS A 206 25.78 -9.57 -2.45
N PRO A 207 26.08 -8.47 -3.13
CA PRO A 207 25.06 -7.53 -3.63
C PRO A 207 24.09 -8.24 -4.56
N VAL A 208 22.79 -8.05 -4.31
CA VAL A 208 21.70 -8.54 -5.15
C VAL A 208 21.53 -7.63 -6.36
N ARG A 209 21.28 -8.21 -7.54
CA ARG A 209 21.14 -7.51 -8.81
C ARG A 209 19.81 -7.71 -9.49
N CYS A 210 19.24 -8.91 -9.40
CA CYS A 210 17.99 -9.25 -10.06
C CYS A 210 17.25 -10.35 -9.32
N PHE A 211 15.96 -10.46 -9.63
CA PHE A 211 15.06 -11.49 -9.10
C PHE A 211 14.26 -12.12 -10.24
N CYS A 212 13.89 -13.38 -10.05
CA CYS A 212 12.92 -14.06 -10.89
C CYS A 212 12.20 -15.12 -10.06
N GLU A 213 10.90 -15.21 -10.19
CA GLU A 213 10.10 -16.27 -9.58
C GLU A 213 10.11 -17.51 -10.49
N ASP A 214 10.34 -18.70 -9.91
CA ASP A 214 10.21 -19.98 -10.61
C ASP A 214 8.74 -20.45 -10.68
N GLU A 215 8.50 -21.63 -11.24
CA GLU A 215 7.14 -22.19 -11.37
C GLU A 215 6.54 -22.63 -10.02
N ASP A 216 7.37 -22.92 -9.04
CA ASP A 216 6.98 -23.36 -7.69
C ASP A 216 6.78 -22.17 -6.73
N GLY A 217 6.97 -20.93 -7.18
CA GLY A 217 6.84 -19.72 -6.38
C GLY A 217 8.09 -19.40 -5.53
N ASN A 218 9.22 -20.10 -5.74
CA ASN A 218 10.48 -19.71 -5.12
C ASN A 218 11.10 -18.52 -5.86
N ILE A 219 11.91 -17.74 -5.18
CA ILE A 219 12.58 -16.57 -5.73
C ILE A 219 14.04 -16.88 -6.03
N LEU A 220 14.39 -16.87 -7.30
CA LEU A 220 15.79 -16.88 -7.72
C LEU A 220 16.38 -15.47 -7.56
N ILE A 221 17.51 -15.39 -6.89
CA ILE A 221 18.21 -14.15 -6.56
C ILE A 221 19.55 -14.13 -7.27
N GLY A 222 19.69 -13.29 -8.30
CA GLY A 222 20.96 -13.07 -8.98
C GLY A 222 21.84 -12.12 -8.18
N THR A 223 23.09 -12.54 -7.93
CA THR A 223 24.05 -11.78 -7.13
C THR A 223 25.29 -11.35 -7.94
N LYS A 224 26.00 -10.35 -7.45
CA LYS A 224 27.31 -9.97 -7.98
C LYS A 224 28.40 -10.74 -7.25
N GLY A 225 28.83 -11.88 -7.84
CA GLY A 225 29.96 -12.66 -7.36
C GLY A 225 29.65 -13.98 -6.65
N SER A 226 28.34 -14.31 -6.39
CA SER A 226 27.96 -15.58 -5.75
C SER A 226 26.97 -16.42 -6.57
N GLY A 227 26.78 -16.08 -7.86
CA GLY A 227 25.83 -16.77 -8.72
C GLY A 227 24.37 -16.50 -8.37
N ILE A 228 23.56 -17.53 -8.40
CA ILE A 228 22.13 -17.49 -8.10
C ILE A 228 21.86 -18.21 -6.78
N LYS A 229 21.12 -17.54 -5.90
CA LYS A 229 20.56 -18.13 -4.69
C LYS A 229 19.07 -18.40 -4.90
N LEU A 230 18.56 -19.41 -4.20
CA LEU A 230 17.14 -19.77 -4.17
C LEU A 230 16.57 -19.43 -2.79
N LEU A 231 15.52 -18.62 -2.77
CA LEU A 231 14.76 -18.30 -1.57
C LEU A 231 13.40 -18.98 -1.65
N ASN A 232 13.06 -19.76 -0.65
CA ASN A 232 11.70 -20.22 -0.43
C ASN A 232 10.94 -19.17 0.40
N PRO A 233 9.90 -18.48 -0.14
CA PRO A 233 9.21 -17.42 0.59
C PRO A 233 8.43 -17.90 1.82
N ALA A 234 7.99 -19.18 1.83
CA ALA A 234 7.19 -19.72 2.93
C ALA A 234 8.07 -20.11 4.13
N THR A 235 9.22 -20.73 3.89
CA THR A 235 10.17 -21.15 4.94
C THR A 235 11.22 -20.10 5.22
N LYS A 236 11.38 -19.12 4.31
CA LYS A 236 12.44 -18.09 4.33
C LYS A 236 13.85 -18.64 4.23
N GLU A 237 13.97 -19.88 3.83
CA GLU A 237 15.24 -20.54 3.62
C GLU A 237 15.91 -20.01 2.35
N LEU A 238 17.16 -19.55 2.50
CA LEU A 238 18.01 -19.08 1.42
C LEU A 238 19.16 -20.05 1.18
N THR A 239 19.23 -20.64 -0.02
CA THR A 239 20.26 -21.62 -0.39
C THR A 239 21.06 -21.20 -1.61
N ASP A 240 22.29 -21.73 -1.75
CA ASP A 240 23.10 -21.58 -2.96
C ASP A 240 22.59 -22.52 -4.05
N TYR A 241 22.11 -21.93 -5.15
CA TYR A 241 21.45 -22.68 -6.22
C TYR A 241 22.37 -22.95 -7.40
N LEU A 242 22.80 -21.92 -8.12
CA LEU A 242 23.65 -22.03 -9.32
C LEU A 242 24.85 -21.09 -9.22
N ASN A 243 26.02 -21.59 -9.66
CA ASN A 243 27.26 -20.83 -9.75
C ASN A 243 28.14 -21.36 -10.89
N GLU A 244 29.33 -20.81 -11.09
CA GLU A 244 30.29 -21.25 -12.12
C GLU A 244 30.65 -22.73 -11.99
N SER A 245 30.81 -23.29 -10.77
CA SER A 245 31.08 -24.70 -10.58
C SER A 245 29.95 -25.63 -11.01
N LYS A 246 28.73 -25.05 -11.16
CA LYS A 246 27.52 -25.73 -11.66
C LYS A 246 27.17 -25.35 -13.08
N GLY A 247 28.06 -24.64 -13.81
CA GLY A 247 27.92 -24.35 -15.23
C GLY A 247 27.44 -22.94 -15.59
N LEU A 248 27.26 -22.02 -14.62
CA LEU A 248 27.05 -20.61 -14.96
C LEU A 248 28.26 -20.04 -15.69
N ILE A 249 28.00 -19.16 -16.66
CA ILE A 249 29.06 -18.47 -17.40
C ILE A 249 29.85 -17.54 -16.48
N SER A 250 29.19 -16.92 -15.50
CA SER A 250 29.84 -16.08 -14.47
C SER A 250 29.00 -16.04 -13.20
N ASN A 251 29.65 -15.91 -12.04
CA ASN A 251 29.00 -15.70 -10.74
C ASN A 251 28.41 -14.30 -10.57
N SER A 252 28.70 -13.37 -11.47
CA SER A 252 28.05 -12.04 -11.50
C SER A 252 26.81 -12.08 -12.39
N VAL A 253 25.65 -12.27 -11.77
CA VAL A 253 24.36 -12.40 -12.45
C VAL A 253 23.62 -11.08 -12.40
N TYR A 254 23.28 -10.51 -13.56
CA TYR A 254 22.64 -9.20 -13.67
C TYR A 254 21.21 -9.25 -14.18
N ALA A 255 20.82 -10.31 -14.87
CA ALA A 255 19.46 -10.47 -15.40
C ALA A 255 18.97 -11.90 -15.22
N LEU A 256 17.73 -12.02 -14.79
CA LEU A 256 16.95 -13.26 -14.73
C LEU A 256 15.59 -12.99 -15.35
N ARG A 257 15.20 -13.80 -16.35
CA ARG A 257 13.90 -13.64 -17.00
C ARG A 257 13.27 -14.98 -17.32
N ARG A 258 12.10 -15.24 -16.76
CA ARG A 258 11.27 -16.41 -17.07
C ARG A 258 10.48 -16.15 -18.34
N ASN A 259 10.44 -17.14 -19.23
CA ASN A 259 9.60 -17.12 -20.41
C ASN A 259 8.27 -17.88 -20.17
N LYS A 260 7.41 -17.95 -21.17
CA LYS A 260 6.11 -18.65 -21.10
C LYS A 260 6.22 -20.17 -20.92
N ALA A 261 7.36 -20.76 -21.28
CA ALA A 261 7.63 -22.17 -21.07
C ALA A 261 8.26 -22.47 -19.69
N ASN A 262 8.29 -21.47 -18.79
CA ASN A 262 8.92 -21.48 -17.48
C ASN A 262 10.46 -21.59 -17.49
N ASP A 263 11.10 -21.65 -18.67
CA ASP A 263 12.56 -21.63 -18.75
C ASP A 263 13.09 -20.25 -18.33
N ILE A 264 14.22 -20.22 -17.60
CA ILE A 264 14.79 -19.00 -17.07
C ILE A 264 16.05 -18.64 -17.84
N PHE A 265 16.02 -17.49 -18.51
CA PHE A 265 17.17 -16.93 -19.20
C PHE A 265 18.00 -16.09 -18.24
N ILE A 266 19.32 -16.34 -18.22
CA ILE A 266 20.25 -15.82 -17.23
C ILE A 266 21.32 -14.99 -17.95
N GLY A 267 21.32 -13.70 -17.67
CA GLY A 267 22.34 -12.75 -18.11
C GLY A 267 23.42 -12.55 -17.05
N THR A 268 24.66 -12.70 -17.44
CA THR A 268 25.81 -12.56 -16.53
C THR A 268 26.83 -11.54 -17.06
N GLU A 269 27.89 -11.29 -16.28
CA GLU A 269 29.04 -10.49 -16.75
C GLU A 269 29.83 -11.21 -17.85
N GLY A 270 29.74 -12.54 -17.92
CA GLY A 270 30.42 -13.36 -18.92
C GLY A 270 29.77 -13.30 -20.30
N THR A 271 30.31 -14.07 -21.23
CA THR A 271 29.93 -14.07 -22.66
C THR A 271 28.69 -14.92 -22.92
N GLY A 272 27.60 -14.29 -23.43
CA GLY A 272 26.38 -14.97 -23.83
C GLY A 272 25.34 -15.08 -22.72
N ILE A 273 24.43 -16.02 -22.86
CA ILE A 273 23.26 -16.24 -21.99
C ILE A 273 23.21 -17.72 -21.58
N ASN A 274 23.01 -17.97 -20.30
CA ASN A 274 22.60 -19.30 -19.82
C ASN A 274 21.07 -19.43 -19.86
N ILE A 275 20.58 -20.66 -19.95
CA ILE A 275 19.17 -21.01 -19.89
C ILE A 275 19.01 -22.15 -18.90
N LEU A 276 18.26 -21.93 -17.83
CA LEU A 276 17.81 -23.00 -16.95
C LEU A 276 16.51 -23.56 -17.52
N ASN A 277 16.55 -24.78 -17.99
CA ASN A 277 15.40 -25.47 -18.57
C ASN A 277 14.51 -26.00 -17.46
N ALA A 278 13.27 -25.51 -17.37
CA ALA A 278 12.33 -25.86 -16.30
C ALA A 278 11.98 -27.35 -16.29
N ALA A 279 11.76 -27.96 -17.46
CA ALA A 279 11.35 -29.36 -17.55
C ALA A 279 12.44 -30.36 -17.15
N THR A 280 13.72 -30.00 -17.29
CA THR A 280 14.85 -30.91 -17.05
C THR A 280 15.71 -30.50 -15.87
N GLY A 281 15.56 -29.27 -15.34
CA GLY A 281 16.43 -28.67 -14.33
C GLY A 281 17.87 -28.43 -14.81
N ARG A 282 18.15 -28.59 -16.10
CA ARG A 282 19.50 -28.48 -16.65
C ARG A 282 19.82 -27.04 -17.04
N LEU A 283 21.05 -26.65 -16.76
CA LEU A 283 21.60 -25.37 -17.22
C LEU A 283 22.27 -25.57 -18.58
N GLU A 284 21.83 -24.80 -19.56
CA GLU A 284 22.33 -24.82 -20.92
C GLU A 284 22.87 -23.41 -21.29
N LYS A 285 23.69 -23.34 -22.33
CA LYS A 285 24.12 -22.07 -22.91
C LYS A 285 23.34 -21.84 -24.21
N LEU A 286 22.86 -20.62 -24.44
CA LEU A 286 22.31 -20.25 -25.73
C LEU A 286 23.45 -20.17 -26.77
N GLU A 287 23.45 -21.10 -27.71
CA GLU A 287 24.47 -21.15 -28.77
C GLU A 287 24.25 -20.01 -29.76
N ILE A 288 25.15 -19.07 -29.77
CA ILE A 288 25.19 -17.96 -30.74
C ILE A 288 26.10 -18.39 -31.91
N PRO A 289 25.58 -18.53 -33.15
CA PRO A 289 26.39 -18.91 -34.28
C PRO A 289 27.60 -17.97 -34.52
N ASP A 290 28.77 -18.52 -34.88
CA ASP A 290 30.02 -17.77 -35.05
C ASP A 290 29.95 -16.61 -36.06
N LYS A 291 28.97 -16.66 -36.96
CA LYS A 291 28.71 -15.55 -37.91
C LYS A 291 28.23 -14.26 -37.27
N TYR A 292 27.81 -14.33 -35.98
CA TYR A 292 27.36 -13.18 -35.21
C TYR A 292 28.43 -12.73 -34.22
N PRO A 293 28.55 -11.43 -33.93
CA PRO A 293 29.53 -10.93 -32.98
C PRO A 293 29.23 -11.45 -31.55
N PRO A 294 30.26 -11.84 -30.79
CA PRO A 294 30.08 -12.21 -29.40
C PRO A 294 29.72 -10.97 -28.58
N PHE A 295 28.95 -11.19 -27.52
CA PHE A 295 28.62 -10.16 -26.54
C PHE A 295 28.75 -10.70 -25.11
N LYS A 296 28.93 -9.80 -24.16
CA LYS A 296 29.04 -10.08 -22.74
C LYS A 296 28.36 -9.01 -21.89
N ALA A 297 28.41 -9.18 -20.59
CA ALA A 297 27.83 -8.25 -19.61
C ALA A 297 26.35 -7.94 -19.91
N VAL A 298 25.53 -8.98 -19.86
CA VAL A 298 24.08 -8.92 -20.11
C VAL A 298 23.36 -8.36 -18.89
N TYR A 299 22.87 -7.12 -18.98
CA TYR A 299 22.24 -6.40 -17.90
C TYR A 299 20.70 -6.52 -17.87
N ASN A 300 20.11 -6.78 -19.04
CA ASN A 300 18.67 -6.93 -19.15
C ASN A 300 18.28 -7.94 -20.23
N ILE A 301 17.21 -8.66 -20.01
CA ILE A 301 16.62 -9.61 -20.94
C ILE A 301 15.11 -9.34 -21.01
N TYR A 302 14.57 -9.18 -22.22
CA TYR A 302 13.16 -8.92 -22.44
C TYR A 302 12.62 -9.73 -23.61
N PHE A 303 11.44 -10.35 -23.45
CA PHE A 303 10.78 -11.14 -24.48
C PHE A 303 9.65 -10.37 -25.15
N THR A 304 9.51 -10.54 -26.46
CA THR A 304 8.36 -10.11 -27.26
C THR A 304 7.96 -11.22 -28.25
N ASN A 305 6.88 -11.01 -29.01
CA ASN A 305 6.39 -11.95 -30.00
C ASN A 305 6.24 -13.39 -29.47
N ASN A 306 5.53 -13.54 -28.38
CA ASN A 306 5.27 -14.86 -27.78
C ASN A 306 6.57 -15.65 -27.49
N ASP A 307 7.57 -14.94 -26.94
CA ASP A 307 8.92 -15.44 -26.60
C ASP A 307 9.80 -15.90 -27.76
N SER A 308 9.39 -15.64 -29.00
CA SER A 308 10.23 -15.91 -30.19
C SER A 308 11.26 -14.82 -30.46
N LEU A 309 11.14 -13.68 -29.79
CA LEU A 309 12.02 -12.55 -29.93
C LEU A 309 12.59 -12.11 -28.58
N LEU A 310 13.91 -12.21 -28.47
CA LEU A 310 14.69 -11.89 -27.28
C LEU A 310 15.43 -10.56 -27.50
N TRP A 311 15.19 -9.61 -26.60
CA TRP A 311 15.94 -8.36 -26.52
C TRP A 311 16.91 -8.42 -25.36
N VAL A 312 18.16 -8.05 -25.63
CA VAL A 312 19.28 -8.16 -24.68
C VAL A 312 19.96 -6.81 -24.54
N GLY A 313 19.88 -6.23 -23.35
CA GLY A 313 20.63 -5.02 -22.99
C GLY A 313 21.98 -5.39 -22.42
N THR A 314 23.03 -4.76 -22.91
CA THR A 314 24.41 -5.10 -22.55
C THR A 314 25.20 -3.90 -22.02
N SER A 315 26.34 -4.17 -21.39
CA SER A 315 27.34 -3.14 -21.08
C SER A 315 28.44 -3.13 -22.14
N GLY A 316 28.35 -2.15 -23.04
CA GLY A 316 29.36 -1.91 -24.07
C GLY A 316 29.13 -2.60 -25.43
N TYR A 317 28.00 -3.32 -25.59
CA TYR A 317 27.62 -3.95 -26.87
C TYR A 317 26.27 -3.45 -27.37
N GLY A 318 25.69 -2.46 -26.71
CA GLY A 318 24.40 -1.87 -27.10
C GLY A 318 23.21 -2.79 -26.82
N LEU A 319 22.18 -2.67 -27.64
CA LEU A 319 20.97 -3.46 -27.65
C LEU A 319 21.05 -4.56 -28.70
N ILE A 320 20.78 -5.80 -28.28
CA ILE A 320 20.82 -6.95 -29.19
C ILE A 320 19.42 -7.54 -29.32
N LYS A 321 19.01 -7.79 -30.54
CA LYS A 321 17.76 -8.45 -30.91
C LYS A 321 18.08 -9.84 -31.46
N ILE A 322 17.55 -10.87 -30.82
CA ILE A 322 17.77 -12.29 -31.18
C ILE A 322 16.43 -12.95 -31.47
N ASN A 323 16.27 -13.48 -32.66
CA ASN A 323 15.14 -14.36 -33.00
C ASN A 323 15.48 -15.78 -32.56
N ILE A 324 14.66 -16.37 -31.72
CA ILE A 324 14.84 -17.74 -31.21
C ILE A 324 13.68 -18.63 -31.57
N SER A 325 13.96 -19.92 -31.78
CA SER A 325 12.96 -20.99 -31.79
C SER A 325 13.30 -22.06 -30.78
N ARG A 326 12.29 -22.76 -30.28
CA ARG A 326 12.47 -23.93 -29.41
C ARG A 326 12.17 -25.20 -30.19
N GLU A 327 13.16 -26.05 -30.40
CA GLU A 327 13.05 -27.29 -31.16
C GLU A 327 13.61 -28.44 -30.29
N GLN A 328 12.84 -29.51 -30.10
CA GLN A 328 13.20 -30.65 -29.27
C GLN A 328 13.70 -30.26 -27.85
N GLY A 329 13.06 -29.21 -27.26
CA GLY A 329 13.41 -28.72 -25.93
C GLY A 329 14.61 -27.78 -25.84
N ARG A 330 15.30 -27.52 -26.96
CA ARG A 330 16.49 -26.63 -27.04
C ARG A 330 16.17 -25.34 -27.79
N TYR A 331 16.87 -24.27 -27.44
CA TYR A 331 16.74 -22.98 -28.12
C TYR A 331 17.77 -22.82 -29.23
N HIS A 332 17.32 -22.37 -30.39
CA HIS A 332 18.12 -22.13 -31.57
C HIS A 332 18.00 -20.67 -31.99
N VAL A 333 19.13 -20.02 -32.31
CA VAL A 333 19.18 -18.67 -32.84
C VAL A 333 18.89 -18.69 -34.34
N LYS A 334 17.79 -18.08 -34.75
CA LYS A 334 17.37 -17.95 -36.16
C LYS A 334 17.75 -16.61 -36.78
N GLY A 335 17.95 -15.58 -35.96
CA GLY A 335 18.35 -14.23 -36.42
C GLY A 335 19.00 -13.44 -35.30
N PHE A 336 19.84 -12.49 -35.69
CA PHE A 336 20.58 -11.65 -34.76
C PHE A 336 20.75 -10.26 -35.35
N ARG A 337 20.50 -9.21 -34.57
CA ARG A 337 20.81 -7.83 -34.94
C ARG A 337 21.30 -7.08 -33.70
N GLN A 338 22.37 -6.36 -33.87
CA GLN A 338 22.94 -5.48 -32.85
C GLN A 338 22.67 -4.03 -33.22
N TYR A 339 22.27 -3.23 -32.24
CA TYR A 339 22.12 -1.78 -32.33
C TYR A 339 23.12 -1.15 -31.35
N ASN A 340 23.94 -0.25 -31.84
CA ASN A 340 24.97 0.40 -31.02
C ASN A 340 25.15 1.88 -31.44
N SER A 341 26.03 2.59 -30.77
CA SER A 341 26.33 3.99 -31.06
C SER A 341 26.95 4.25 -32.42
N SER A 342 27.48 3.20 -33.08
CA SER A 342 28.09 3.27 -34.43
C SER A 342 27.10 2.96 -35.55
N ASP A 343 25.84 2.55 -35.23
CA ASP A 343 24.83 2.26 -36.26
C ASP A 343 24.36 3.54 -36.92
N LYS A 344 24.54 3.62 -38.24
CA LYS A 344 24.22 4.83 -39.03
C LYS A 344 22.73 5.10 -39.19
N ASN A 345 21.89 4.07 -39.03
CA ASN A 345 20.44 4.17 -39.26
C ASN A 345 19.64 4.29 -37.94
N ILE A 346 20.07 3.59 -36.90
CA ILE A 346 19.42 3.58 -35.58
C ILE A 346 20.55 3.64 -34.54
N SER A 347 21.07 4.83 -34.32
CA SER A 347 22.16 5.04 -33.36
C SER A 347 21.63 5.13 -31.93
N LEU A 348 22.24 4.37 -31.04
CA LEU A 348 22.10 4.58 -29.60
C LEU A 348 23.04 5.70 -29.14
N ASN A 349 22.62 6.47 -28.13
CA ASN A 349 23.50 7.49 -27.56
C ASN A 349 24.65 6.87 -26.74
N ASN A 350 24.51 5.62 -26.31
CA ASN A 350 25.49 4.88 -25.51
C ASN A 350 25.30 3.37 -25.73
N ASP A 351 26.40 2.61 -25.68
CA ASP A 351 26.39 1.16 -25.84
C ASP A 351 26.10 0.40 -24.52
N VAL A 352 25.71 1.11 -23.46
CA VAL A 352 25.25 0.51 -22.22
C VAL A 352 23.73 0.62 -22.14
N VAL A 353 23.05 -0.52 -22.11
CA VAL A 353 21.59 -0.64 -21.99
C VAL A 353 21.22 -1.34 -20.69
N TYR A 354 20.74 -0.57 -19.70
CA TYR A 354 20.40 -1.08 -18.38
C TYR A 354 19.00 -1.66 -18.28
N ALA A 355 18.04 -1.12 -19.03
CA ALA A 355 16.64 -1.53 -18.94
C ALA A 355 15.98 -1.55 -20.32
N ILE A 356 15.05 -2.46 -20.52
CA ILE A 356 14.21 -2.61 -21.69
C ILE A 356 12.77 -2.79 -21.23
N THR A 357 11.84 -2.07 -21.85
CA THR A 357 10.40 -2.20 -21.61
C THR A 357 9.63 -2.01 -22.92
N SER A 358 8.39 -2.47 -22.97
CA SER A 358 7.45 -2.17 -24.07
C SER A 358 6.33 -1.29 -23.54
N ASP A 359 5.73 -0.50 -24.40
CA ASP A 359 4.42 0.09 -24.14
C ASP A 359 3.38 -1.02 -24.06
N PRO A 360 2.31 -0.83 -23.25
CA PRO A 360 1.23 -1.79 -23.08
C PRO A 360 0.50 -2.11 -24.38
#